data_3116625ebc14586b13ebe332a71b51a4
#
_entry.id   3116625ebc14586b13ebe332a71b51a4
#
_cell.length_a   1.000
_cell.length_b   1.000
_cell.length_c   1.000
_cell.angle_alpha   90.00
_cell.angle_beta   90.00
_cell.angle_gamma   90.00
#
_symmetry.space_group_name_H-M   'P 1'
#
loop_
_entity.id
_entity.type
_entity.pdbx_description
1 polymer ?
#
loop_
_entity_poly.entity_id
_entity_poly.type
_entity_poly.pdbx_seq_one_letter_code
_entity_poly.pdbx_strand_id
1 'polypeptide(L)'
;MKIVKTARIEVVKLEQLREGDEILWSNLRCRVVNIDEFKRKVYFVPYSTPGEAFEGYYLNYYRLIDYEEQNICHACGREIEEGEICDICKDEIKRFVIK
;
A
#
# COMPACT_ATOMS: atom_id res chain seq x y z
N MET A 1 -5.98 -3.29 -7.91
CA MET A 1 -5.18 -2.87 -6.73
C MET A 1 -3.76 -2.51 -7.17
N LYS A 2 -3.28 -1.35 -6.77
CA LYS A 2 -1.91 -0.93 -7.10
C LYS A 2 -0.94 -1.36 -6.02
N ILE A 3 0.14 -2.01 -6.43
CA ILE A 3 1.24 -2.40 -5.56
C ILE A 3 2.55 -1.82 -6.08
N VAL A 4 3.53 -1.72 -5.21
CA VAL A 4 4.88 -1.30 -5.59
C VAL A 4 5.62 -2.51 -6.17
N LYS A 5 6.02 -2.42 -7.43
CA LYS A 5 6.74 -3.48 -8.14
C LYS A 5 8.23 -3.42 -7.81
N THR A 6 8.82 -2.25 -7.95
CA THR A 6 10.22 -1.98 -7.62
C THR A 6 10.31 -0.68 -6.86
N ALA A 7 11.28 -0.57 -5.95
CA ALA A 7 11.46 0.64 -5.17
C ALA A 7 12.91 0.85 -4.76
N ARG A 8 13.31 2.13 -4.72
CA ARG A 8 14.49 2.54 -3.97
C ARG A 8 13.98 3.09 -2.65
N ILE A 9 14.49 2.54 -1.57
CA ILE A 9 14.07 2.91 -0.23
C ILE A 9 15.24 3.40 0.60
N GLU A 10 14.92 4.21 1.59
CA GLU A 10 15.84 4.64 2.62
C GLU A 10 15.31 4.12 3.95
N VAL A 11 16.15 3.39 4.67
CA VAL A 11 15.79 2.91 6.01
C VAL A 11 15.91 4.08 6.98
N VAL A 12 14.81 4.46 7.60
CA VAL A 12 14.73 5.61 8.52
C VAL A 12 14.12 5.19 9.85
N LYS A 13 14.51 5.90 10.90
CA LYS A 13 13.89 5.73 12.22
C LYS A 13 12.66 6.63 12.33
N LEU A 14 11.83 6.36 13.34
CA LEU A 14 10.64 7.15 13.60
C LEU A 14 10.93 8.65 13.70
N GLU A 15 12.02 9.01 14.32
CA GLU A 15 12.42 10.41 14.52
C GLU A 15 12.74 11.14 13.21
N GLN A 16 13.04 10.38 12.16
CA GLN A 16 13.37 10.91 10.83
C GLN A 16 12.16 11.02 9.92
N LEU A 17 11.04 10.40 10.31
CA LEU A 17 9.80 10.48 9.56
C LEU A 17 9.05 11.77 9.87
N ARG A 18 8.30 12.25 8.88
CA ARG A 18 7.43 13.42 8.98
C ARG A 18 6.09 13.14 8.33
N GLU A 19 5.07 13.88 8.73
CA GLU A 19 3.77 13.82 8.08
C GLU A 19 3.92 14.19 6.60
N GLY A 20 3.29 13.40 5.75
CA GLY A 20 3.39 13.55 4.30
C GLY A 20 4.45 12.69 3.65
N ASP A 21 5.35 12.09 4.41
CA ASP A 21 6.33 11.15 3.87
C ASP A 21 5.64 9.92 3.29
N GLU A 22 6.23 9.37 2.25
CA GLU A 22 5.77 8.13 1.64
C GLU A 22 6.62 6.97 2.13
N ILE A 23 5.99 5.90 2.58
CA ILE A 23 6.67 4.71 3.06
C ILE A 23 6.16 3.46 2.33
N LEU A 24 7.02 2.45 2.27
CA LEU A 24 6.67 1.14 1.76
C LEU A 24 6.26 0.24 2.92
N TRP A 25 5.02 -0.28 2.85
CA TRP A 25 4.50 -1.21 3.83
C TRP A 25 3.71 -2.30 3.12
N SER A 26 4.12 -3.55 3.30
CA SER A 26 3.45 -4.71 2.69
C SER A 26 3.25 -4.56 1.18
N ASN A 27 4.29 -4.12 0.47
CA ASN A 27 4.29 -3.83 -0.98
C ASN A 27 3.31 -2.73 -1.39
N LEU A 28 2.79 -1.97 -0.44
CA LEU A 28 1.90 -0.84 -0.71
C LEU A 28 2.60 0.47 -0.46
N ARG A 29 2.29 1.46 -1.30
CA ARG A 29 2.71 2.82 -1.06
C ARG A 29 1.75 3.46 -0.07
N CYS A 30 2.29 3.92 1.05
CA CYS A 30 1.51 4.53 2.11
C CYS A 30 1.98 5.95 2.38
N ARG A 31 1.07 6.79 2.85
CA ARG A 31 1.38 8.15 3.26
C ARG A 31 1.31 8.25 4.78
N VAL A 32 2.34 8.81 5.39
CA VAL A 32 2.35 9.10 6.82
C VAL A 32 1.41 10.27 7.10
N VAL A 33 0.38 10.05 7.91
CA VAL A 33 -0.62 11.07 8.21
C VAL A 33 -0.47 11.65 9.61
N ASN A 34 0.13 10.89 10.54
CA ASN A 34 0.38 11.38 11.89
C ASN A 34 1.53 10.58 12.52
N ILE A 35 2.26 11.23 13.41
CA ILE A 35 3.34 10.61 14.17
C ILE A 35 3.17 10.99 15.63
N ASP A 36 3.06 9.98 16.49
CA ASP A 36 3.03 10.15 17.94
C ASP A 36 4.40 9.73 18.50
N GLU A 37 5.28 10.69 18.66
CA GLU A 37 6.64 10.43 19.16
C GLU A 37 6.65 9.90 20.59
N PHE A 38 5.69 10.33 21.41
CA PHE A 38 5.59 9.90 22.80
C PHE A 38 5.26 8.42 22.91
N LYS A 39 4.29 7.95 22.12
CA LYS A 39 3.88 6.55 22.07
C LYS A 39 4.68 5.72 21.08
N ARG A 40 5.54 6.36 20.29
CA ARG A 40 6.32 5.75 19.23
C ARG A 40 5.47 5.04 18.18
N LYS A 41 4.36 5.69 17.80
CA LYS A 41 3.43 5.22 16.79
C LYS A 41 3.51 6.08 15.55
N VAL A 42 3.39 5.43 14.40
CA VAL A 42 3.23 6.11 13.12
C VAL A 42 1.89 5.70 12.53
N TYR A 43 1.09 6.67 12.15
CA TYR A 43 -0.19 6.43 11.48
C TYR A 43 0.00 6.68 9.99
N PHE A 44 -0.38 5.71 9.18
CA PHE A 44 -0.21 5.79 7.73
C PHE A 44 -1.41 5.22 7.00
N VAL A 45 -1.65 5.72 5.79
CA VAL A 45 -2.79 5.34 4.96
C VAL A 45 -2.27 4.88 3.60
N PRO A 46 -2.60 3.65 3.18
CA PRO A 46 -2.25 3.19 1.83
C PRO A 46 -3.00 4.00 0.78
N TYR A 47 -2.32 4.35 -0.30
CA TYR A 47 -2.96 5.07 -1.41
C TYR A 47 -4.01 4.24 -2.11
N SER A 48 -3.87 2.91 -2.12
CA SER A 48 -4.85 2.01 -2.74
C SER A 48 -6.11 1.80 -1.89
N THR A 49 -6.05 2.07 -0.58
CA THR A 49 -7.18 1.95 0.33
C THR A 49 -7.26 3.17 1.25
N PRO A 50 -7.61 4.35 0.70
CA PRO A 50 -7.50 5.61 1.46
C PRO A 50 -8.46 5.74 2.64
N GLY A 51 -9.45 4.86 2.76
CA GLY A 51 -10.37 4.84 3.90
C GLY A 51 -9.84 4.09 5.11
N GLU A 52 -8.69 3.42 5.01
CA GLU A 52 -8.13 2.61 6.09
C GLU A 52 -6.83 3.24 6.60
N ALA A 53 -6.75 3.50 7.90
CA ALA A 53 -5.53 3.96 8.55
C ALA A 53 -4.94 2.83 9.38
N PHE A 54 -3.63 2.67 9.28
CA PHE A 54 -2.88 1.66 10.01
C PHE A 54 -1.94 2.32 11.00
N GLU A 55 -1.64 1.60 12.08
CA GLU A 55 -0.69 2.03 13.09
C GLU A 55 0.57 1.16 12.99
N GLY A 56 1.73 1.79 12.97
CA GLY A 56 3.01 1.11 12.97
C GLY A 56 3.79 1.37 14.26
N TYR A 57 4.43 0.31 14.79
CA TYR A 57 5.27 0.35 15.98
C TYR A 57 6.68 -0.14 15.68
N TYR A 58 7.13 0.02 14.45
CA TYR A 58 8.40 -0.53 14.00
C TYR A 58 9.57 0.35 14.44
N LEU A 59 10.71 -0.27 14.63
CA LEU A 59 11.96 0.46 14.92
C LEU A 59 12.46 1.21 13.69
N ASN A 60 12.23 0.64 12.52
CA ASN A 60 12.66 1.21 11.25
C ASN A 60 11.51 1.23 10.27
N TYR A 61 11.51 2.22 9.40
CA TYR A 61 10.55 2.38 8.30
C TYR A 61 11.30 2.50 6.98
N TYR A 62 10.65 2.14 5.90
CA TYR A 62 11.22 2.21 4.56
C TYR A 62 10.62 3.40 3.83
N ARG A 63 11.34 4.52 3.82
CA ARG A 63 10.90 5.71 3.10
C ARG A 63 11.13 5.52 1.61
N LEU A 64 10.09 5.76 0.79
CA LEU A 64 10.17 5.64 -0.65
C LEU A 64 10.89 6.85 -1.25
N ILE A 65 11.95 6.60 -2.01
CA ILE A 65 12.69 7.62 -2.74
C ILE A 65 12.22 7.61 -4.19
N ASP A 66 12.17 6.41 -4.78
CA ASP A 66 11.78 6.20 -6.16
C ASP A 66 11.10 4.84 -6.25
N TYR A 67 10.06 4.74 -7.08
CA TYR A 67 9.29 3.51 -7.15
C TYR A 67 8.58 3.37 -8.49
N GLU A 68 8.26 2.12 -8.83
CA GLU A 68 7.42 1.76 -9.95
C GLU A 68 6.24 0.95 -9.43
N GLU A 69 5.04 1.40 -9.72
CA GLU A 69 3.81 0.72 -9.33
C GLU A 69 3.25 -0.11 -10.49
N GLN A 70 2.54 -1.19 -10.14
CA GLN A 70 1.75 -1.96 -11.10
C GLN A 70 0.35 -2.16 -10.55
N ASN A 71 -0.63 -2.25 -11.46
CA ASN A 71 -2.00 -2.58 -11.09
C ASN A 71 -2.21 -4.08 -11.25
N ILE A 72 -2.71 -4.73 -10.21
CA ILE A 72 -2.95 -6.18 -10.22
C ILE A 72 -4.40 -6.51 -9.90
N CYS A 73 -4.83 -7.68 -10.37
CA CYS A 73 -6.12 -8.23 -9.99
C CYS A 73 -6.13 -8.55 -8.50
N HIS A 74 -7.12 -8.06 -7.78
CA HIS A 74 -7.26 -8.30 -6.34
C HIS A 74 -7.49 -9.78 -6.01
N ALA A 75 -8.09 -10.54 -6.92
CA ALA A 75 -8.42 -11.94 -6.69
C ALA A 75 -7.28 -12.90 -7.03
N CYS A 76 -6.62 -12.75 -8.18
CA CYS A 76 -5.61 -13.69 -8.66
C CYS A 76 -4.18 -13.15 -8.69
N GLY A 77 -3.99 -11.84 -8.48
CA GLY A 77 -2.66 -11.22 -8.48
C GLY A 77 -2.07 -10.96 -9.87
N ARG A 78 -2.83 -11.19 -10.93
CA ARG A 78 -2.36 -10.96 -12.31
C ARG A 78 -2.27 -9.46 -12.60
N GLU A 79 -1.26 -9.05 -13.36
CA GLU A 79 -1.15 -7.67 -13.81
C GLU A 79 -2.29 -7.33 -14.76
N ILE A 80 -2.95 -6.19 -14.52
CA ILE A 80 -4.04 -5.69 -15.33
C ILE A 80 -3.82 -4.20 -15.63
N GLU A 81 -4.34 -3.71 -16.76
CA GLU A 81 -4.16 -2.31 -17.16
C GLU A 81 -4.98 -1.35 -16.32
N GLU A 82 -6.22 -1.73 -16.02
CA GLU A 82 -7.12 -0.90 -15.22
C GLU A 82 -8.10 -1.75 -14.42
N GLY A 83 -8.75 -1.14 -13.44
CA GLY A 83 -9.70 -1.81 -12.58
C GLY A 83 -9.05 -2.56 -11.43
N GLU A 84 -9.83 -3.32 -10.69
CA GLU A 84 -9.37 -4.06 -9.52
C GLU A 84 -9.38 -5.57 -9.73
N ILE A 85 -10.14 -6.06 -10.71
CA ILE A 85 -10.33 -7.48 -10.98
C ILE A 85 -10.19 -7.72 -12.48
N CYS A 86 -9.43 -8.76 -12.86
CA CYS A 86 -9.24 -9.12 -14.25
C CYS A 86 -10.54 -9.74 -14.84
N ASP A 87 -10.64 -9.76 -16.16
CA ASP A 87 -11.84 -10.25 -16.84
C ASP A 87 -12.16 -11.71 -16.52
N ILE A 88 -11.13 -12.54 -16.35
CA ILE A 88 -11.30 -13.95 -16.01
C ILE A 88 -11.98 -14.09 -14.64
N CYS A 89 -11.52 -13.34 -13.64
CA CYS A 89 -12.09 -13.36 -12.29
C CYS A 89 -13.51 -12.75 -12.28
N LYS A 90 -13.76 -11.74 -13.10
CA LYS A 90 -15.11 -11.17 -13.24
C LYS A 90 -16.10 -12.20 -13.80
N ASP A 91 -15.69 -12.99 -14.78
CA ASP A 91 -16.53 -14.03 -15.35
C ASP A 91 -16.84 -15.14 -14.33
N GLU A 92 -15.86 -15.54 -13.53
CA GLU A 92 -16.06 -16.51 -12.46
C GLU A 92 -17.06 -16.01 -11.42
N ILE A 93 -16.94 -14.76 -11.01
CA ILE A 93 -17.89 -14.14 -10.06
C ILE A 93 -19.29 -14.10 -10.64
N LYS A 94 -19.48 -13.75 -11.90
CA LYS A 94 -20.78 -13.75 -12.57
C LYS A 94 -21.40 -15.13 -12.60
N ARG A 95 -20.61 -16.18 -12.81
CA ARG A 95 -21.11 -17.56 -12.80
C ARG A 95 -21.70 -17.96 -11.46
N PHE A 96 -21.10 -17.47 -10.36
CA PHE A 96 -21.62 -17.74 -9.03
C PHE A 96 -22.90 -16.96 -8.71
N VAL A 97 -23.08 -15.79 -9.28
CA VAL A 97 -24.20 -14.89 -8.98
C VAL A 97 -25.45 -15.24 -9.79
N ILE A 98 -25.31 -15.89 -10.94
CA ILE A 98 -26.43 -16.21 -11.86
C ILE A 98 -27.19 -17.48 -11.48
N LYS A 99 -26.95 -18.06 -10.39
CA LYS A 99 -27.70 -19.25 -9.97
C LYS A 99 -29.15 -18.91 -9.57
#